data_82cd77a05492af3e42b65b407898f3a8
#
_entry.id   82cd77a05492af3e42b65b407898f3a8
#
_cell.length_a   1.000
_cell.length_b   1.000
_cell.length_c   1.000
_cell.angle_alpha   90.00
_cell.angle_beta   90.00
_cell.angle_gamma   90.00
#
_symmetry.space_group_name_H-M   'P 1'
#
loop_
_entity.id
_entity.type
_entity.pdbx_description
1 polymer ?
#
loop_
_entity_poly.entity_id
_entity_poly.type
_entity_poly.pdbx_seq_one_letter_code
_entity_poly.pdbx_strand_id
1 'polypeptide(L)'
;MSVIFITGANRGIGLSLARHYVNDRHTVYATYRDASTAQELLALANENNNLSCIQLDITDYQSVNELPSKLESIDILINNAGYYGPKGYGLGNTDVEEWRRVFETNTIAPLKLVESLLPLLAKSPIKKIACLSSRVGSM
;
A
#
# COMPACT_ATOMS: atom_id res chain seq x y z
N MET A 1 6.30 -20.37 -0.65
CA MET A 1 5.24 -19.40 -0.95
C MET A 1 5.27 -18.30 0.10
N SER A 2 5.25 -17.07 -0.32
CA SER A 2 5.33 -15.93 0.59
C SER A 2 3.97 -15.27 0.76
N VAL A 3 3.82 -14.54 1.85
CA VAL A 3 2.66 -13.67 2.11
C VAL A 3 3.09 -12.23 1.87
N ILE A 4 2.42 -11.56 0.96
CA ILE A 4 2.81 -10.24 0.48
C ILE A 4 1.68 -9.26 0.76
N PHE A 5 2.01 -8.14 1.39
CA PHE A 5 1.07 -7.05 1.68
C PHE A 5 1.43 -5.85 0.81
N ILE A 6 0.50 -5.40 -0.03
CA ILE A 6 0.71 -4.32 -0.99
C ILE A 6 -0.30 -3.21 -0.75
N THR A 7 0.16 -2.00 -0.54
CA THR A 7 -0.73 -0.83 -0.46
C THR A 7 -0.93 -0.17 -1.81
N GLY A 8 -2.08 0.46 -2.01
CA GLY A 8 -2.39 1.17 -3.26
C GLY A 8 -2.44 0.25 -4.48
N ALA A 9 -3.03 -0.93 -4.31
CA ALA A 9 -3.02 -1.98 -5.34
C ALA A 9 -4.18 -1.90 -6.33
N ASN A 10 -4.99 -0.86 -6.27
CA ASN A 10 -6.18 -0.72 -7.11
C ASN A 10 -5.87 -0.35 -8.55
N ARG A 11 -4.68 0.17 -8.84
CA ARG A 11 -4.25 0.59 -10.18
C ARG A 11 -2.74 0.61 -10.29
N GLY A 12 -2.26 0.85 -11.52
CA GLY A 12 -0.84 1.14 -11.78
C GLY A 12 0.10 0.04 -11.34
N ILE A 13 1.22 0.44 -10.75
CA ILE A 13 2.28 -0.46 -10.31
C ILE A 13 1.78 -1.43 -9.25
N GLY A 14 1.00 -0.95 -8.28
CA GLY A 14 0.46 -1.79 -7.21
C GLY A 14 -0.42 -2.91 -7.74
N LEU A 15 -1.29 -2.63 -8.69
CA LEU A 15 -2.14 -3.65 -9.33
C LEU A 15 -1.31 -4.65 -10.14
N SER A 16 -0.31 -4.17 -10.89
CA SER A 16 0.60 -5.05 -11.63
C SER A 16 1.36 -5.99 -10.71
N LEU A 17 1.84 -5.49 -9.58
CA LEU A 17 2.52 -6.32 -8.57
C LEU A 17 1.57 -7.34 -7.97
N ALA A 18 0.36 -6.94 -7.60
CA ALA A 18 -0.65 -7.86 -7.07
C ALA A 18 -0.92 -9.00 -8.05
N ARG A 19 -1.12 -8.67 -9.31
CA ARG A 19 -1.37 -9.65 -10.37
C ARG A 19 -0.18 -10.60 -10.55
N HIS A 20 1.03 -10.06 -10.56
CA HIS A 20 2.25 -10.85 -10.70
C HIS A 20 2.39 -11.87 -9.56
N TYR A 21 2.28 -11.42 -8.32
CA TYR A 21 2.43 -12.31 -7.17
C TYR A 21 1.29 -13.32 -7.04
N VAL A 22 0.07 -12.93 -7.40
CA VAL A 22 -1.07 -13.87 -7.45
C VAL A 22 -0.82 -14.97 -8.47
N ASN A 23 -0.32 -14.61 -9.67
CA ASN A 23 -0.01 -15.58 -10.72
C ASN A 23 1.13 -16.52 -10.33
N ASP A 24 2.08 -16.02 -9.53
CA ASP A 24 3.18 -16.83 -8.97
C ASP A 24 2.76 -17.62 -7.73
N ARG A 25 1.47 -17.65 -7.42
CA ARG A 25 0.86 -18.44 -6.35
C ARG A 25 1.25 -18.03 -4.93
N HIS A 26 1.70 -16.80 -4.76
CA HIS A 26 1.86 -16.21 -3.42
C HIS A 26 0.50 -15.84 -2.83
N THR A 27 0.45 -15.75 -1.51
CA THR A 27 -0.71 -15.17 -0.83
C THR A 27 -0.54 -13.65 -0.82
N VAL A 28 -1.56 -12.92 -1.30
CA VAL A 28 -1.48 -11.47 -1.44
C VAL A 28 -2.60 -10.80 -0.66
N TYR A 29 -2.25 -9.86 0.18
CA TYR A 29 -3.15 -8.87 0.76
C TYR A 29 -2.93 -7.55 0.02
N ALA A 30 -3.96 -7.05 -0.62
CA ALA A 30 -3.89 -5.86 -1.46
C ALA A 30 -4.87 -4.80 -0.93
N THR A 31 -4.38 -3.59 -0.70
CA THR A 31 -5.25 -2.52 -0.19
C THR A 31 -5.67 -1.57 -1.29
N TYR A 32 -6.85 -1.00 -1.10
CA TYR A 32 -7.41 0.08 -1.89
C TYR A 32 -8.14 1.04 -0.97
N ARG A 33 -8.16 2.32 -1.31
CA ARG A 33 -8.85 3.33 -0.51
C ARG A 33 -10.32 3.47 -0.90
N ASP A 34 -10.60 3.54 -2.19
CA ASP A 34 -11.92 3.83 -2.74
C ASP A 34 -12.37 2.67 -3.64
N ALA A 35 -13.49 2.05 -3.28
CA ALA A 35 -14.05 0.93 -4.04
C ALA A 35 -14.41 1.31 -5.47
N SER A 36 -14.81 2.56 -5.73
CA SER A 36 -15.17 3.01 -7.07
C SER A 36 -13.99 2.99 -8.06
N THR A 37 -12.77 3.01 -7.56
CA THR A 37 -11.54 2.95 -8.37
C THR A 37 -10.83 1.60 -8.28
N ALA A 38 -11.42 0.62 -7.62
CA ALA A 38 -10.79 -0.68 -7.34
C ALA A 38 -11.42 -1.85 -8.11
N GLN A 39 -12.15 -1.58 -9.17
CA GLN A 39 -12.91 -2.59 -9.91
C GLN A 39 -12.03 -3.71 -10.47
N GLU A 40 -10.88 -3.38 -11.04
CA GLU A 40 -9.97 -4.38 -11.59
C GLU A 40 -9.35 -5.26 -10.50
N LEU A 41 -8.98 -4.65 -9.37
CA LEU A 41 -8.43 -5.40 -8.24
C LEU A 41 -9.46 -6.35 -7.64
N LEU A 42 -10.69 -5.88 -7.45
CA LEU A 42 -11.77 -6.69 -6.89
C LEU A 42 -12.16 -7.83 -7.83
N ALA A 43 -12.16 -7.58 -9.15
CA ALA A 43 -12.38 -8.62 -10.14
C ALA A 43 -11.27 -9.69 -10.10
N LEU A 44 -10.02 -9.26 -9.95
CA LEU A 44 -8.89 -10.18 -9.81
C LEU A 44 -9.03 -11.05 -8.56
N ALA A 45 -9.50 -10.49 -7.46
CA ALA A 45 -9.75 -11.23 -6.22
C ALA A 45 -10.88 -12.27 -6.37
N ASN A 46 -11.91 -11.95 -7.14
CA ASN A 46 -13.00 -12.90 -7.40
C ASN A 46 -12.54 -14.13 -8.19
N GLU A 47 -11.49 -13.99 -8.99
CA GLU A 47 -10.95 -15.07 -9.81
C GLU A 47 -9.82 -15.84 -9.12
N ASN A 48 -9.29 -15.34 -8.00
CA ASN A 48 -8.11 -15.89 -7.34
C ASN A 48 -8.30 -15.92 -5.83
N ASN A 49 -8.41 -17.10 -5.27
CA ASN A 49 -8.61 -17.27 -3.82
C ASN A 49 -7.37 -16.97 -2.97
N ASN A 50 -6.21 -16.78 -3.59
CA ASN A 50 -4.98 -16.38 -2.90
C ASN A 50 -4.80 -14.84 -2.85
N LEU A 51 -5.78 -14.07 -3.29
CA LEU A 51 -5.81 -12.62 -3.18
C LEU A 51 -6.95 -12.18 -2.26
N SER A 52 -6.62 -11.44 -1.23
CA SER A 52 -7.58 -10.79 -0.32
C SER A 52 -7.43 -9.28 -0.43
N CYS A 53 -8.53 -8.61 -0.67
CA CYS A 53 -8.57 -7.15 -0.77
C CYS A 53 -8.99 -6.54 0.57
N ILE A 54 -8.32 -5.49 0.98
CA ILE A 54 -8.61 -4.76 2.21
C ILE A 54 -8.84 -3.30 1.86
N GLN A 55 -10.01 -2.78 2.20
CA GLN A 55 -10.24 -1.34 2.09
C GLN A 55 -9.51 -0.63 3.22
N LEU A 56 -8.60 0.26 2.88
CA LEU A 56 -7.75 0.95 3.84
C LEU A 56 -7.32 2.31 3.31
N ASP A 57 -7.60 3.34 4.08
CA ASP A 57 -6.90 4.62 3.96
C ASP A 57 -5.69 4.56 4.89
N ILE A 58 -4.48 4.60 4.33
CA ILE A 58 -3.25 4.47 5.11
C ILE A 58 -3.03 5.64 6.08
N THR A 59 -3.76 6.73 5.91
CA THR A 59 -3.73 7.88 6.85
C THR A 59 -4.75 7.74 7.99
N ASP A 60 -5.60 6.72 7.94
CA ASP A 60 -6.46 6.34 9.06
C ASP A 60 -5.69 5.41 9.99
N TYR A 61 -5.00 5.99 10.97
CA TYR A 61 -4.10 5.24 11.83
C TYR A 61 -4.81 4.29 12.77
N GLN A 62 -6.06 4.53 13.11
CA GLN A 62 -6.84 3.55 13.87
C GLN A 62 -7.02 2.26 13.07
N SER A 63 -7.44 2.37 11.82
CA SER A 63 -7.57 1.21 10.93
C SER A 63 -6.22 0.52 10.69
N VAL A 64 -5.15 1.29 10.52
CA VAL A 64 -3.78 0.76 10.38
C VAL A 64 -3.39 -0.05 11.62
N ASN A 65 -3.67 0.45 12.81
CA ASN A 65 -3.34 -0.22 14.06
C ASN A 65 -4.17 -1.50 14.31
N GLU A 66 -5.31 -1.63 13.66
CA GLU A 66 -6.15 -2.83 13.75
C GLU A 66 -5.72 -3.95 12.79
N LEU A 67 -4.88 -3.65 11.79
CA LEU A 67 -4.46 -4.62 10.78
C LEU A 67 -3.82 -5.89 11.35
N PRO A 68 -2.91 -5.83 12.34
CA PRO A 68 -2.25 -7.03 12.84
C PRO A 68 -3.23 -8.09 13.37
N SER A 69 -4.38 -7.65 13.91
CA SER A 69 -5.40 -8.57 14.42
C SER A 69 -6.18 -9.29 13.31
N LYS A 70 -6.09 -8.80 12.08
CA LYS A 70 -6.80 -9.34 10.91
C LYS A 70 -5.91 -10.20 10.01
N LEU A 71 -4.62 -10.29 10.32
CA LEU A 71 -3.62 -10.94 9.48
C LEU A 71 -2.87 -12.00 10.30
N GLU A 72 -2.57 -13.14 9.67
CA GLU A 72 -1.81 -14.19 10.34
C GLU A 72 -0.30 -13.99 10.23
N SER A 73 0.17 -13.61 9.05
CA SER A 73 1.60 -13.44 8.79
C SER A 73 1.82 -12.50 7.62
N ILE A 74 2.98 -11.89 7.57
CA ILE A 74 3.46 -11.09 6.42
C ILE A 74 4.93 -11.38 6.25
N ASP A 75 5.33 -11.73 5.03
CA ASP A 75 6.74 -11.94 4.68
C ASP A 75 7.35 -10.71 4.01
N ILE A 76 6.56 -10.04 3.17
CA ILE A 76 6.99 -8.88 2.39
C ILE A 76 5.93 -7.80 2.48
N LEU A 77 6.33 -6.62 2.91
CA LEU A 77 5.51 -5.42 2.87
C LEU A 77 5.96 -4.52 1.73
N ILE A 78 5.05 -4.15 0.83
CA ILE A 78 5.31 -3.23 -0.26
C ILE A 78 4.50 -1.96 -0.05
N ASN A 79 5.19 -0.91 0.37
CA ASN A 79 4.63 0.43 0.49
C ASN A 79 4.60 1.08 -0.90
N ASN A 80 3.46 0.98 -1.57
CA ASN A 80 3.25 1.52 -2.90
C ASN A 80 2.24 2.68 -2.91
N ALA A 81 1.30 2.73 -1.99
CA ALA A 81 0.33 3.82 -1.95
C ALA A 81 1.04 5.17 -1.84
N GLY A 82 0.57 6.13 -2.62
CA GLY A 82 1.14 7.46 -2.66
C GLY A 82 0.17 8.48 -3.22
N TYR A 83 0.45 9.74 -2.97
CA TYR A 83 -0.34 10.86 -3.47
C TYR A 83 0.61 11.89 -4.05
N TYR A 84 0.46 12.16 -5.34
CA TYR A 84 1.30 13.15 -6.04
C TYR A 84 0.91 14.60 -5.69
N GLY A 85 -0.34 14.80 -5.32
CA GLY A 85 -0.90 16.12 -5.14
C GLY A 85 -1.49 16.71 -6.43
N PRO A 86 -2.11 17.87 -6.35
CA PRO A 86 -2.65 18.54 -7.51
C PRO A 86 -1.54 19.08 -8.40
N LYS A 87 -1.80 19.12 -9.71
CA LYS A 87 -0.89 19.70 -10.69
C LYS A 87 -1.13 21.19 -10.83
N GLY A 88 -0.14 21.90 -11.35
CA GLY A 88 -0.26 23.34 -11.65
C GLY A 88 0.13 24.27 -10.50
N TYR A 89 0.59 23.74 -9.40
CA TYR A 89 1.10 24.51 -8.27
C TYR A 89 2.62 24.70 -8.39
N GLY A 90 3.08 25.89 -7.98
CA GLY A 90 4.48 26.24 -7.98
C GLY A 90 4.76 27.43 -7.10
N LEU A 91 5.89 28.04 -7.30
CA LEU A 91 6.24 29.24 -6.54
C LEU A 91 5.20 30.34 -6.76
N GLY A 92 4.60 30.83 -5.67
CA GLY A 92 3.58 31.88 -5.68
C GLY A 92 2.14 31.37 -5.53
N ASN A 93 1.87 30.09 -5.74
CA ASN A 93 0.52 29.53 -5.59
C ASN A 93 0.50 28.16 -4.91
N THR A 94 1.47 27.86 -4.07
CA THR A 94 1.51 26.59 -3.31
C THR A 94 0.34 26.50 -2.35
N ASP A 95 -0.20 25.30 -2.21
CA ASP A 95 -1.27 24.97 -1.27
C ASP A 95 -0.69 24.15 -0.11
N VAL A 96 -0.66 24.76 1.08
CA VAL A 96 -0.06 24.15 2.26
C VAL A 96 -0.82 22.91 2.72
N GLU A 97 -2.16 22.90 2.61
CA GLU A 97 -2.96 21.74 3.01
C GLU A 97 -2.72 20.57 2.07
N GLU A 98 -2.56 20.83 0.77
CA GLU A 98 -2.20 19.79 -0.19
C GLU A 98 -0.77 19.28 0.05
N TRP A 99 0.16 20.12 0.45
CA TRP A 99 1.49 19.72 0.86
C TRP A 99 1.46 18.80 2.07
N ARG A 100 0.65 19.17 3.07
CA ARG A 100 0.48 18.32 4.26
C ARG A 100 -0.06 16.95 3.88
N ARG A 101 -1.01 16.91 2.96
CA ARG A 101 -1.59 15.65 2.49
C ARG A 101 -0.58 14.79 1.75
N VAL A 102 0.24 15.38 0.89
CA VAL A 102 1.33 14.68 0.19
C VAL A 102 2.32 14.10 1.19
N PHE A 103 2.76 14.91 2.13
CA PHE A 103 3.72 14.50 3.16
C PHE A 103 3.14 13.41 4.06
N GLU A 104 1.92 13.58 4.50
CA GLU A 104 1.20 12.60 5.31
C GLU A 104 1.12 11.25 4.60
N THR A 105 0.67 11.25 3.36
CA THR A 105 0.43 10.01 2.60
C THR A 105 1.73 9.33 2.21
N ASN A 106 2.75 10.08 1.81
CA ASN A 106 3.97 9.53 1.21
C ASN A 106 5.09 9.28 2.23
N THR A 107 5.02 9.89 3.41
CA THR A 107 6.11 9.83 4.38
C THR A 107 5.64 9.31 5.74
N ILE A 108 4.65 9.96 6.34
CA ILE A 108 4.20 9.60 7.70
C ILE A 108 3.45 8.27 7.68
N ALA A 109 2.45 8.13 6.83
CA ALA A 109 1.61 6.95 6.78
C ALA A 109 2.39 5.65 6.48
N PRO A 110 3.32 5.61 5.52
CA PRO A 110 4.14 4.42 5.32
C PRO A 110 4.94 4.00 6.54
N LEU A 111 5.48 4.96 7.30
CA LEU A 111 6.18 4.65 8.54
C LEU A 111 5.23 4.06 9.60
N LYS A 112 4.07 4.66 9.76
CA LYS A 112 3.06 4.16 10.72
C LYS A 112 2.57 2.76 10.35
N LEU A 113 2.47 2.47 9.07
CA LEU A 113 2.12 1.13 8.59
C LEU A 113 3.22 0.12 8.93
N VAL A 114 4.49 0.47 8.71
CA VAL A 114 5.62 -0.38 9.10
C VAL A 114 5.59 -0.65 10.60
N GLU A 115 5.41 0.38 11.42
CA GLU A 115 5.33 0.20 12.89
C GLU A 115 4.23 -0.77 13.29
N SER A 116 3.05 -0.69 12.65
CA SER A 116 1.91 -1.56 12.94
C SER A 116 2.18 -3.01 12.55
N LEU A 117 2.77 -3.23 11.37
CA LEU A 117 2.98 -4.56 10.80
C LEU A 117 4.31 -5.20 11.19
N LEU A 118 5.20 -4.45 11.84
CA LEU A 118 6.53 -4.93 12.19
C LEU A 118 6.52 -6.23 13.01
N PRO A 119 5.63 -6.42 14.01
CA PRO A 119 5.59 -7.68 14.77
C PRO A 119 5.31 -8.90 13.87
N LEU A 120 4.48 -8.77 12.85
CA LEU A 120 4.21 -9.85 11.90
C LEU A 120 5.41 -10.10 10.98
N LEU A 121 6.02 -9.03 10.48
CA LEU A 121 7.22 -9.11 9.64
C LEU A 121 8.39 -9.74 10.40
N ALA A 122 8.56 -9.40 11.68
CA ALA A 122 9.66 -9.89 12.50
C ALA A 122 9.63 -11.41 12.69
N LYS A 123 8.45 -12.02 12.64
CA LYS A 123 8.28 -13.47 12.74
C LYS A 123 8.55 -14.20 11.43
N SER A 124 8.59 -13.50 10.32
CA SER A 124 8.84 -14.10 9.01
C SER A 124 10.30 -14.51 8.85
N PRO A 125 10.59 -15.62 8.16
CA PRO A 125 11.95 -15.93 7.77
C PRO A 125 12.49 -15.00 6.68
N ILE A 126 11.63 -14.28 5.97
CA ILE A 126 11.98 -13.42 4.84
C ILE A 126 12.25 -11.98 5.27
N LYS A 127 11.34 -11.35 6.01
CA LYS A 127 11.49 -10.02 6.62
C LYS A 127 11.88 -8.92 5.64
N LYS A 128 11.06 -8.71 4.60
CA LYS A 128 11.34 -7.67 3.59
C LYS A 128 10.34 -6.53 3.66
N ILE A 129 10.85 -5.32 3.55
CA ILE A 129 10.06 -4.10 3.39
C ILE A 129 10.58 -3.37 2.15
N ALA A 130 9.70 -3.12 1.20
CA ALA A 130 10.00 -2.35 0.01
C ALA A 130 9.17 -1.07 0.01
N CYS A 131 9.82 0.05 -0.24
CA CYS A 131 9.17 1.34 -0.41
C CYS A 131 9.43 1.82 -1.83
N LEU A 132 8.36 2.10 -2.58
CA LEU A 132 8.50 2.62 -3.92
C LEU A 132 8.87 4.09 -3.86
N SER A 133 9.93 4.43 -4.54
CA SER A 133 10.39 5.79 -4.72
C SER A 133 10.12 6.25 -6.15
N SER A 134 10.61 7.41 -6.50
CA SER A 134 10.42 7.99 -7.83
C SER A 134 11.67 8.73 -8.26
N ARG A 135 11.85 8.84 -9.58
CA ARG A 135 12.88 9.68 -10.16
C ARG A 135 12.72 11.15 -9.75
N VAL A 136 11.50 11.60 -9.50
CA VAL A 136 11.25 12.98 -9.05
C VAL A 136 11.71 13.23 -7.61
N GLY A 137 11.97 12.19 -6.83
CA GLY A 137 12.56 12.29 -5.50
C GLY A 137 14.09 12.29 -5.51
N SER A 138 14.71 12.15 -6.68
CA SER A 138 16.17 12.16 -6.84
C SER A 138 16.65 13.54 -7.24
N MET A 139 17.73 13.97 -6.62
CA MET A 139 18.40 15.21 -6.99
C MET A 139 19.58 14.93 -7.93
#